data_f1fa7900ad0e2f0e03a0c72ddb9f11b5
#
_entry.id   f1fa7900ad0e2f0e03a0c72ddb9f11b5
#
_cell.length_a   1.000
_cell.length_b   1.000
_cell.length_c   1.000
_cell.angle_alpha   90.00
_cell.angle_beta   90.00
_cell.angle_gamma   90.00
#
_symmetry.space_group_name_H-M   'P 1'
#
loop_
_entity.id
_entity.type
_entity.pdbx_description
1 polymer ?
#
loop_
_entity_poly.entity_id
_entity_poly.type
_entity_poly.pdbx_seq_one_letter_code
_entity_poly.pdbx_strand_id
1 'polypeptide(L)'
;MNKFKAAIFDMDGILIDSMLYWIEADIEFLKTHGIELTDDMIKYFSGRSERENMCWLKKEFSLSHEIEHLLETRRQVTDKIYSHHTNLMPGVENLISNIKKSGTKLAIASGAPMRQIQLAVNRFGWDKCFDKIVSPDHVDNIGKPDPAIYLHAAKLLGIEPNKCIVFEDAENGVVAAKRAGMYCVAIPDKRWSPGDFSQADLIAQSLEDERIYKLLDILSI
;
A
#
# COMPACT_ATOMS: atom_id res chain seq x y z
N MET A 1 -25.55 -7.03 -11.66
CA MET A 1 -24.38 -7.84 -11.21
C MET A 1 -23.22 -6.91 -10.97
N ASN A 2 -22.63 -6.95 -9.78
CA ASN A 2 -21.49 -6.10 -9.44
C ASN A 2 -20.35 -6.29 -10.46
N LYS A 3 -19.84 -5.20 -11.02
CA LYS A 3 -18.76 -5.17 -12.03
C LYS A 3 -17.49 -5.81 -11.49
N PHE A 4 -17.15 -5.55 -10.23
CA PHE A 4 -15.98 -6.06 -9.55
C PHE A 4 -16.33 -7.21 -8.61
N LYS A 5 -15.45 -8.20 -8.54
CA LYS A 5 -15.58 -9.39 -7.69
C LYS A 5 -14.58 -9.39 -6.55
N ALA A 6 -13.54 -8.54 -6.64
CA ALA A 6 -12.56 -8.33 -5.59
C ALA A 6 -12.19 -6.85 -5.49
N ALA A 7 -11.96 -6.38 -4.26
CA ALA A 7 -11.35 -5.10 -3.93
C ALA A 7 -10.02 -5.36 -3.22
N ILE A 8 -8.95 -4.82 -3.76
CA ILE A 8 -7.59 -4.98 -3.25
C ILE A 8 -7.11 -3.60 -2.79
N PHE A 9 -6.70 -3.51 -1.55
CA PHE A 9 -6.28 -2.27 -0.93
C PHE A 9 -4.77 -2.26 -0.73
N ASP A 10 -4.10 -1.19 -1.14
CA ASP A 10 -2.87 -0.85 -0.47
C ASP A 10 -3.15 -0.55 1.01
N MET A 11 -2.13 -0.59 1.86
CA MET A 11 -2.30 -0.38 3.30
C MET A 11 -1.91 1.04 3.71
N ASP A 12 -0.69 1.42 3.39
CA ASP A 12 -0.07 2.66 3.84
C ASP A 12 -0.60 3.85 3.02
N GLY A 13 -1.22 4.83 3.67
CA GLY A 13 -1.87 5.95 2.97
C GLY A 13 -3.28 5.66 2.43
N ILE A 14 -3.72 4.40 2.43
CA ILE A 14 -5.09 4.00 2.01
C ILE A 14 -5.92 3.50 3.18
N LEU A 15 -5.45 2.50 3.90
CA LEU A 15 -6.16 1.97 5.06
C LEU A 15 -5.77 2.66 6.36
N ILE A 16 -4.50 3.07 6.47
CA ILE A 16 -3.92 3.71 7.65
C ILE A 16 -3.10 4.95 7.30
N ASP A 17 -3.03 5.91 8.21
CA ASP A 17 -2.32 7.19 8.08
C ASP A 17 -0.82 7.08 8.41
N SER A 18 -0.17 6.02 7.97
CA SER A 18 1.23 5.70 8.32
C SER A 18 2.27 6.58 7.63
N MET A 19 1.93 7.24 6.52
CA MET A 19 2.90 7.86 5.63
C MET A 19 3.73 8.99 6.25
N LEU A 20 3.14 9.82 7.12
CA LEU A 20 3.88 10.87 7.82
C LEU A 20 4.94 10.29 8.76
N TYR A 21 4.60 9.20 9.45
CA TYR A 21 5.53 8.49 10.33
C TYR A 21 6.65 7.80 9.54
N TRP A 22 6.35 7.32 8.33
CA TRP A 22 7.35 6.78 7.41
C TRP A 22 8.36 7.85 6.98
N ILE A 23 7.89 9.06 6.63
CA ILE A 23 8.74 10.19 6.27
C ILE A 23 9.64 10.56 7.45
N GLU A 24 9.10 10.64 8.66
CA GLU A 24 9.90 10.92 9.87
C GLU A 24 10.95 9.83 10.12
N ALA A 25 10.58 8.56 10.00
CA ALA A 25 11.50 7.43 10.14
C ALA A 25 12.59 7.42 9.07
N ASP A 26 12.26 7.79 7.83
CA ASP A 26 13.23 7.91 6.74
C ASP A 26 14.21 9.08 6.98
N ILE A 27 13.71 10.23 7.42
CA ILE A 27 14.55 11.38 7.79
C ILE A 27 15.53 10.98 8.89
N GLU A 28 15.05 10.33 9.96
CA GLU A 28 15.89 9.90 11.07
C GLU A 28 16.96 8.89 10.61
N PHE A 29 16.55 7.85 9.87
CA PHE A 29 17.45 6.82 9.34
C PHE A 29 18.51 7.42 8.41
N LEU A 30 18.12 8.23 7.43
CA LEU A 30 19.01 8.81 6.45
C LEU A 30 20.01 9.78 7.10
N LYS A 31 19.57 10.55 8.11
CA LYS A 31 20.43 11.45 8.87
C LYS A 31 21.58 10.72 9.57
N THR A 32 21.39 9.48 10.04
CA THR A 32 22.48 8.68 10.64
C THR A 32 23.56 8.33 9.63
N HIS A 33 23.25 8.41 8.33
CA HIS A 33 24.17 8.16 7.22
C HIS A 33 24.64 9.45 6.53
N GLY A 34 24.27 10.63 7.04
CA GLY A 34 24.63 11.93 6.45
C GLY A 34 23.88 12.24 5.17
N ILE A 35 22.72 11.63 4.95
CA ILE A 35 21.89 11.77 3.75
C ILE A 35 20.66 12.60 4.08
N GLU A 36 20.27 13.51 3.19
CA GLU A 36 19.03 14.29 3.29
C GLU A 36 17.94 13.64 2.43
N LEU A 37 16.73 13.49 2.99
CA LEU A 37 15.57 12.95 2.26
C LEU A 37 15.09 13.99 1.23
N THR A 38 14.90 13.56 -0.02
CA THR A 38 14.39 14.40 -1.12
C THR A 38 13.04 13.91 -1.62
N ASP A 39 12.29 14.78 -2.32
CA ASP A 39 11.02 14.40 -2.95
C ASP A 39 11.18 13.26 -3.96
N ASP A 40 12.28 13.23 -4.70
CA ASP A 40 12.60 12.15 -5.63
C ASP A 40 12.80 10.80 -4.90
N MET A 41 13.40 10.83 -3.71
CA MET A 41 13.54 9.64 -2.88
C MET A 41 12.18 9.18 -2.33
N ILE A 42 11.35 10.09 -1.85
CA ILE A 42 9.99 9.79 -1.39
C ILE A 42 9.21 9.11 -2.52
N LYS A 43 9.24 9.72 -3.72
CA LYS A 43 8.61 9.15 -4.90
C LYS A 43 9.16 7.77 -5.28
N TYR A 44 10.48 7.58 -5.19
CA TYR A 44 11.11 6.30 -5.50
C TYR A 44 10.72 5.22 -4.50
N PHE A 45 10.72 5.52 -3.19
CA PHE A 45 10.45 4.56 -2.11
C PHE A 45 8.99 4.14 -2.04
N SER A 46 8.09 5.05 -2.40
CA SER A 46 6.65 4.84 -2.26
C SER A 46 6.16 3.61 -3.04
N GLY A 47 5.52 2.68 -2.34
CA GLY A 47 4.98 1.44 -2.91
C GLY A 47 5.99 0.33 -3.19
N ARG A 48 7.31 0.61 -3.11
CA ARG A 48 8.35 -0.42 -3.27
C ARG A 48 8.51 -1.25 -2.01
N SER A 49 9.18 -2.40 -2.13
CA SER A 49 9.57 -3.16 -0.96
C SER A 49 10.69 -2.47 -0.17
N GLU A 50 10.67 -2.64 1.15
CA GLU A 50 11.71 -2.08 2.02
C GLU A 50 13.13 -2.57 1.60
N ARG A 51 13.23 -3.82 1.18
CA ARG A 51 14.50 -4.40 0.69
C ARG A 51 15.01 -3.70 -0.57
N GLU A 52 14.15 -3.43 -1.55
CA GLU A 52 14.54 -2.68 -2.76
C GLU A 52 15.03 -1.30 -2.41
N ASN A 53 14.35 -0.60 -1.48
CA ASN A 53 14.75 0.72 -1.02
C ASN A 53 16.13 0.69 -0.35
N MET A 54 16.42 -0.29 0.51
CA MET A 54 17.73 -0.44 1.13
C MET A 54 18.83 -0.82 0.12
N CYS A 55 18.52 -1.67 -0.86
CA CYS A 55 19.44 -1.99 -1.94
C CYS A 55 19.81 -0.77 -2.77
N TRP A 56 18.81 0.06 -3.09
CA TRP A 56 19.02 1.31 -3.82
C TRP A 56 19.86 2.29 -3.02
N LEU A 57 19.53 2.52 -1.73
CA LEU A 57 20.29 3.40 -0.84
C LEU A 57 21.76 2.96 -0.71
N LYS A 58 21.98 1.66 -0.50
CA LYS A 58 23.34 1.11 -0.41
C LYS A 58 24.15 1.40 -1.66
N LYS A 59 23.55 1.22 -2.84
CA LYS A 59 24.20 1.45 -4.13
C LYS A 59 24.44 2.94 -4.39
N GLU A 60 23.41 3.78 -4.22
CA GLU A 60 23.45 5.20 -4.58
C GLU A 60 24.42 5.99 -3.69
N PHE A 61 24.41 5.70 -2.40
CA PHE A 61 25.25 6.41 -1.40
C PHE A 61 26.47 5.60 -0.94
N SER A 62 26.77 4.48 -1.58
CA SER A 62 27.92 3.64 -1.25
C SER A 62 27.98 3.25 0.23
N LEU A 63 26.84 2.91 0.83
CA LEU A 63 26.78 2.55 2.25
C LEU A 63 27.56 1.25 2.51
N SER A 64 28.40 1.26 3.54
CA SER A 64 29.28 0.12 3.88
C SER A 64 28.55 -1.06 4.52
N HIS A 65 27.41 -0.81 5.16
CA HIS A 65 26.64 -1.82 5.88
C HIS A 65 25.97 -2.84 4.93
N GLU A 66 25.85 -4.06 5.39
CA GLU A 66 25.08 -5.08 4.68
C GLU A 66 23.58 -4.78 4.72
N ILE A 67 22.83 -5.23 3.70
CA ILE A 67 21.40 -4.97 3.54
C ILE A 67 20.61 -5.41 4.79
N GLU A 68 20.95 -6.58 5.33
CA GLU A 68 20.28 -7.12 6.52
C GLU A 68 20.48 -6.21 7.75
N HIS A 69 21.63 -5.58 7.87
CA HIS A 69 21.90 -4.63 8.95
C HIS A 69 21.08 -3.35 8.78
N LEU A 70 20.99 -2.81 7.57
CA LEU A 70 20.16 -1.63 7.27
C LEU A 70 18.68 -1.90 7.56
N LEU A 71 18.18 -3.07 7.14
CA LEU A 71 16.81 -3.49 7.41
C LEU A 71 16.53 -3.63 8.92
N GLU A 72 17.45 -4.26 9.67
CA GLU A 72 17.29 -4.45 11.11
C GLU A 72 17.30 -3.12 11.87
N THR A 73 18.19 -2.20 11.48
CA THR A 73 18.26 -0.86 12.10
C THR A 73 16.97 -0.08 11.91
N ARG A 74 16.34 -0.16 10.72
CA ARG A 74 15.03 0.46 10.47
C ARG A 74 13.88 -0.22 11.22
N ARG A 75 13.92 -1.54 11.34
CA ARG A 75 12.82 -2.35 11.88
C ARG A 75 12.34 -1.88 13.26
N GLN A 76 13.26 -1.51 14.14
CA GLN A 76 12.94 -1.06 15.50
C GLN A 76 12.09 0.21 15.53
N VAL A 77 12.27 1.09 14.55
CA VAL A 77 11.50 2.33 14.42
C VAL A 77 10.17 2.03 13.70
N THR A 78 10.24 1.33 12.58
CA THR A 78 9.08 1.12 11.70
C THR A 78 8.01 0.20 12.30
N ASP A 79 8.38 -0.76 13.17
CA ASP A 79 7.39 -1.60 13.86
C ASP A 79 6.46 -0.80 14.79
N LYS A 80 6.96 0.27 15.39
CA LYS A 80 6.17 1.16 16.25
C LYS A 80 5.10 1.92 15.46
N ILE A 81 5.37 2.22 14.19
CA ILE A 81 4.41 2.88 13.30
C ILE A 81 3.12 2.05 13.30
N TYR A 82 3.21 0.77 12.97
CA TYR A 82 2.05 -0.11 12.83
C TYR A 82 1.42 -0.53 14.14
N SER A 83 2.20 -0.66 15.20
CA SER A 83 1.69 -1.13 16.49
C SER A 83 1.07 -0.03 17.34
N HIS A 84 1.47 1.25 17.18
CA HIS A 84 1.08 2.31 18.13
C HIS A 84 0.66 3.64 17.50
N HIS A 85 1.23 4.05 16.37
CA HIS A 85 1.11 5.44 15.92
C HIS A 85 0.02 5.69 14.87
N THR A 86 -0.35 4.68 14.08
CA THR A 86 -1.29 4.85 12.97
C THR A 86 -2.75 4.88 13.41
N ASN A 87 -3.58 5.58 12.65
CA ASN A 87 -5.04 5.53 12.74
C ASN A 87 -5.62 5.07 11.40
N LEU A 88 -6.91 4.76 11.38
CA LEU A 88 -7.61 4.46 10.14
C LEU A 88 -7.76 5.72 9.29
N MET A 89 -7.60 5.57 7.98
CA MET A 89 -7.97 6.63 7.05
C MET A 89 -9.49 6.84 7.02
N PRO A 90 -9.96 8.08 6.74
CA PRO A 90 -11.40 8.36 6.66
C PRO A 90 -12.12 7.42 5.68
N GLY A 91 -13.26 6.87 6.10
CA GLY A 91 -14.11 6.02 5.28
C GLY A 91 -13.75 4.53 5.25
N VAL A 92 -12.61 4.11 5.81
CA VAL A 92 -12.12 2.71 5.76
C VAL A 92 -13.14 1.72 6.31
N GLU A 93 -13.64 1.93 7.53
CA GLU A 93 -14.55 0.98 8.18
C GLU A 93 -15.85 0.83 7.39
N ASN A 94 -16.41 1.96 6.95
CA ASN A 94 -17.65 2.00 6.18
C ASN A 94 -17.49 1.29 4.83
N LEU A 95 -16.44 1.60 4.09
CA LEU A 95 -16.21 1.03 2.77
C LEU A 95 -15.99 -0.49 2.88
N ILE A 96 -15.11 -0.95 3.77
CA ILE A 96 -14.85 -2.38 4.01
C ILE A 96 -16.14 -3.12 4.39
N SER A 97 -16.92 -2.56 5.34
CA SER A 97 -18.18 -3.15 5.78
C SER A 97 -19.17 -3.32 4.62
N ASN A 98 -19.33 -2.30 3.78
CA ASN A 98 -20.26 -2.32 2.65
C ASN A 98 -19.80 -3.26 1.54
N ILE A 99 -18.50 -3.29 1.23
CA ILE A 99 -17.93 -4.24 0.27
C ILE A 99 -18.15 -5.69 0.76
N LYS A 100 -17.90 -5.94 2.05
CA LYS A 100 -18.11 -7.27 2.64
C LYS A 100 -19.57 -7.71 2.58
N LYS A 101 -20.53 -6.82 2.86
CA LYS A 101 -21.97 -7.10 2.74
C LYS A 101 -22.39 -7.40 1.31
N SER A 102 -21.72 -6.84 0.30
CA SER A 102 -21.99 -7.12 -1.11
C SER A 102 -21.49 -8.49 -1.58
N GLY A 103 -20.70 -9.20 -0.76
CA GLY A 103 -20.09 -10.48 -1.12
C GLY A 103 -18.84 -10.34 -2.02
N THR A 104 -18.35 -9.12 -2.25
CA THR A 104 -17.11 -8.87 -2.96
C THR A 104 -15.92 -9.27 -2.08
N LYS A 105 -14.93 -9.97 -2.65
CA LYS A 105 -13.74 -10.42 -1.94
C LYS A 105 -12.84 -9.25 -1.58
N LEU A 106 -12.15 -9.34 -0.46
CA LEU A 106 -11.27 -8.30 0.07
C LEU A 106 -9.83 -8.80 0.23
N ALA A 107 -8.85 -8.01 -0.23
CA ALA A 107 -7.45 -8.29 0.06
C ALA A 107 -6.68 -7.01 0.42
N ILE A 108 -5.62 -7.19 1.22
CA ILE A 108 -4.55 -6.20 1.40
C ILE A 108 -3.38 -6.62 0.49
N ALA A 109 -2.78 -5.66 -0.22
CA ALA A 109 -1.56 -5.84 -1.01
C ALA A 109 -0.62 -4.65 -0.77
N SER A 110 0.24 -4.76 0.24
CA SER A 110 1.12 -3.69 0.72
C SER A 110 2.59 -3.95 0.38
N GLY A 111 3.35 -2.88 0.17
CA GLY A 111 4.82 -2.91 0.05
C GLY A 111 5.54 -3.21 1.36
N ALA A 112 4.85 -3.21 2.50
CA ALA A 112 5.41 -3.53 3.81
C ALA A 112 5.69 -5.04 3.96
N PRO A 113 6.71 -5.45 4.75
CA PRO A 113 6.92 -6.85 5.11
C PRO A 113 5.71 -7.43 5.83
N MET A 114 5.46 -8.74 5.66
CA MET A 114 4.30 -9.43 6.26
C MET A 114 4.20 -9.20 7.77
N ARG A 115 5.33 -9.17 8.48
CA ARG A 115 5.37 -8.93 9.92
C ARG A 115 4.72 -7.59 10.30
N GLN A 116 5.00 -6.53 9.55
CA GLN A 116 4.45 -5.19 9.79
C GLN A 116 2.96 -5.13 9.43
N ILE A 117 2.58 -5.74 8.31
CA ILE A 117 1.16 -5.86 7.95
C ILE A 117 0.40 -6.57 9.07
N GLN A 118 0.98 -7.64 9.65
CA GLN A 118 0.34 -8.38 10.74
C GLN A 118 0.17 -7.53 12.02
N LEU A 119 1.10 -6.61 12.31
CA LEU A 119 0.92 -5.66 13.43
C LEU A 119 -0.32 -4.77 13.21
N ALA A 120 -0.49 -4.22 12.01
CA ALA A 120 -1.68 -3.44 11.67
C ALA A 120 -2.96 -4.29 11.70
N VAL A 121 -2.93 -5.48 11.09
CA VAL A 121 -4.06 -6.42 11.08
C VAL A 121 -4.52 -6.75 12.49
N ASN A 122 -3.61 -7.05 13.40
CA ASN A 122 -3.92 -7.37 14.80
C ASN A 122 -4.50 -6.15 15.53
N ARG A 123 -3.91 -4.96 15.31
CA ARG A 123 -4.33 -3.72 15.96
C ARG A 123 -5.75 -3.32 15.58
N PHE A 124 -6.10 -3.42 14.30
CA PHE A 124 -7.40 -3.00 13.79
C PHE A 124 -8.43 -4.14 13.68
N GLY A 125 -8.08 -5.36 14.10
CA GLY A 125 -9.00 -6.50 14.07
C GLY A 125 -9.37 -6.96 12.66
N TRP A 126 -8.45 -6.84 11.70
CA TRP A 126 -8.71 -7.12 10.28
C TRP A 126 -8.56 -8.59 9.87
N ASP A 127 -8.16 -9.46 10.80
CA ASP A 127 -8.00 -10.91 10.59
C ASP A 127 -9.24 -11.59 9.99
N LYS A 128 -10.44 -11.05 10.29
CA LYS A 128 -11.74 -11.52 9.78
C LYS A 128 -12.34 -10.62 8.69
N CYS A 129 -11.68 -9.53 8.37
CA CYS A 129 -12.19 -8.57 7.40
C CYS A 129 -11.71 -8.86 5.98
N PHE A 130 -10.44 -9.24 5.84
CA PHE A 130 -9.82 -9.49 4.54
C PHE A 130 -9.68 -10.99 4.28
N ASP A 131 -10.05 -11.42 3.06
CA ASP A 131 -9.94 -12.82 2.62
C ASP A 131 -8.46 -13.21 2.41
N LYS A 132 -7.62 -12.27 1.96
CA LYS A 132 -6.19 -12.47 1.70
C LYS A 132 -5.36 -11.25 2.06
N ILE A 133 -4.11 -11.51 2.45
CA ILE A 133 -3.10 -10.50 2.74
C ILE A 133 -1.85 -10.89 1.94
N VAL A 134 -1.30 -9.92 1.20
CA VAL A 134 -0.12 -10.10 0.34
C VAL A 134 0.92 -9.04 0.68
N SER A 135 2.16 -9.49 0.82
CA SER A 135 3.34 -8.66 1.02
C SER A 135 4.40 -8.99 -0.02
N PRO A 136 5.50 -8.25 -0.13
CA PRO A 136 6.64 -8.59 -0.99
C PRO A 136 7.24 -9.96 -0.68
N ASP A 137 7.11 -10.46 0.55
CA ASP A 137 7.58 -11.80 0.95
C ASP A 137 6.98 -12.94 0.10
N HIS A 138 5.81 -12.71 -0.52
CA HIS A 138 5.13 -13.68 -1.38
C HIS A 138 5.52 -13.59 -2.86
N VAL A 139 6.29 -12.58 -3.25
CA VAL A 139 6.63 -12.26 -4.64
C VAL A 139 8.11 -11.92 -4.78
N ASP A 140 8.97 -12.70 -4.16
CA ASP A 140 10.44 -12.60 -4.23
C ASP A 140 10.99 -11.21 -3.88
N ASN A 141 10.31 -10.50 -2.98
CA ASN A 141 10.56 -9.10 -2.59
C ASN A 141 10.50 -8.09 -3.74
N ILE A 142 9.80 -8.42 -4.83
CA ILE A 142 9.57 -7.51 -5.94
C ILE A 142 8.47 -6.53 -5.53
N GLY A 143 8.79 -5.23 -5.48
CA GLY A 143 7.86 -4.16 -5.14
C GLY A 143 7.18 -3.53 -6.35
N LYS A 144 6.20 -2.68 -6.09
CA LYS A 144 5.58 -1.80 -7.09
C LYS A 144 6.67 -0.89 -7.71
N PRO A 145 6.68 -0.60 -8.99
CA PRO A 145 5.60 -0.70 -9.95
C PRO A 145 5.52 -2.05 -10.71
N ASP A 146 6.14 -3.12 -10.22
CA ASP A 146 5.90 -4.45 -10.78
C ASP A 146 4.48 -4.92 -10.40
N PRO A 147 3.72 -5.55 -11.31
CA PRO A 147 2.36 -6.01 -11.03
C PRO A 147 2.28 -7.25 -10.14
N ALA A 148 3.39 -7.89 -9.81
CA ALA A 148 3.44 -9.19 -9.15
C ALA A 148 2.56 -9.28 -7.90
N ILE A 149 2.60 -8.25 -7.04
CA ILE A 149 1.85 -8.25 -5.77
C ILE A 149 0.34 -8.27 -6.02
N TYR A 150 -0.16 -7.51 -7.00
CA TYR A 150 -1.58 -7.46 -7.34
C TYR A 150 -2.04 -8.72 -8.06
N LEU A 151 -1.24 -9.24 -9.00
CA LEU A 151 -1.52 -10.49 -9.67
C LEU A 151 -1.55 -11.66 -8.69
N HIS A 152 -0.64 -11.66 -7.69
CA HIS A 152 -0.65 -12.66 -6.64
C HIS A 152 -1.90 -12.57 -5.76
N ALA A 153 -2.32 -11.37 -5.38
CA ALA A 153 -3.56 -11.15 -4.63
C ALA A 153 -4.79 -11.67 -5.39
N ALA A 154 -4.93 -11.34 -6.67
CA ALA A 154 -6.02 -11.82 -7.52
C ALA A 154 -6.01 -13.35 -7.64
N LYS A 155 -4.83 -13.96 -7.82
CA LYS A 155 -4.65 -15.42 -7.86
C LYS A 155 -5.11 -16.08 -6.56
N LEU A 156 -4.71 -15.54 -5.40
CA LEU A 156 -5.11 -16.09 -4.09
C LEU A 156 -6.61 -15.95 -3.82
N LEU A 157 -7.24 -14.90 -4.36
CA LEU A 157 -8.69 -14.71 -4.28
C LEU A 157 -9.47 -15.60 -5.29
N GLY A 158 -8.78 -16.14 -6.31
CA GLY A 158 -9.41 -16.88 -7.40
C GLY A 158 -10.24 -15.99 -8.33
N ILE A 159 -9.83 -14.73 -8.52
CA ILE A 159 -10.55 -13.72 -9.31
C ILE A 159 -9.66 -13.23 -10.45
N GLU A 160 -10.23 -13.13 -11.64
CA GLU A 160 -9.54 -12.59 -12.82
C GLU A 160 -9.14 -11.11 -12.58
N PRO A 161 -7.93 -10.66 -12.99
CA PRO A 161 -7.46 -9.30 -12.76
C PRO A 161 -8.44 -8.21 -13.24
N ASN A 162 -9.07 -8.38 -14.39
CA ASN A 162 -10.04 -7.41 -14.94
C ASN A 162 -11.36 -7.33 -14.14
N LYS A 163 -11.55 -8.18 -13.14
CA LYS A 163 -12.66 -8.15 -12.17
C LYS A 163 -12.23 -7.64 -10.79
N CYS A 164 -10.98 -7.20 -10.67
CA CYS A 164 -10.44 -6.60 -9.46
C CYS A 164 -10.44 -5.07 -9.57
N ILE A 165 -10.73 -4.40 -8.45
CA ILE A 165 -10.51 -2.98 -8.25
C ILE A 165 -9.43 -2.79 -7.20
N VAL A 166 -8.47 -1.89 -7.46
CA VAL A 166 -7.36 -1.57 -6.57
C VAL A 166 -7.54 -0.15 -6.03
N PHE A 167 -7.23 0.06 -4.76
CA PHE A 167 -7.17 1.36 -4.10
C PHE A 167 -5.73 1.68 -3.75
N GLU A 168 -5.21 2.82 -4.21
CA GLU A 168 -3.82 3.22 -4.13
C GLU A 168 -3.62 4.70 -3.85
N ASP A 169 -2.54 5.06 -3.14
CA ASP A 169 -2.14 6.45 -2.91
C ASP A 169 -0.86 6.84 -3.67
N ALA A 170 -0.08 5.86 -4.15
CA ALA A 170 1.23 6.05 -4.75
C ALA A 170 1.25 5.84 -6.27
N GLU A 171 2.04 6.65 -7.01
CA GLU A 171 2.22 6.49 -8.48
C GLU A 171 2.70 5.07 -8.83
N ASN A 172 3.69 4.53 -8.13
CA ASN A 172 4.20 3.18 -8.39
C ASN A 172 3.11 2.10 -8.23
N GLY A 173 2.20 2.29 -7.27
CA GLY A 173 1.09 1.38 -7.06
C GLY A 173 0.02 1.47 -8.14
N VAL A 174 -0.30 2.68 -8.60
CA VAL A 174 -1.20 2.88 -9.75
C VAL A 174 -0.63 2.20 -10.98
N VAL A 175 0.66 2.39 -11.29
CA VAL A 175 1.34 1.74 -12.42
C VAL A 175 1.28 0.21 -12.28
N ALA A 176 1.53 -0.32 -11.08
CA ALA A 176 1.46 -1.76 -10.81
C ALA A 176 0.04 -2.33 -11.06
N ALA A 177 -0.99 -1.64 -10.56
CA ALA A 177 -2.39 -2.03 -10.75
C ALA A 177 -2.78 -2.03 -12.24
N LYS A 178 -2.36 -1.00 -12.99
CA LYS A 178 -2.63 -0.90 -14.43
C LYS A 178 -1.89 -1.97 -15.23
N ARG A 179 -0.62 -2.26 -14.88
CA ARG A 179 0.14 -3.37 -15.50
C ARG A 179 -0.48 -4.74 -15.19
N ALA A 180 -1.11 -4.89 -14.02
CA ALA A 180 -1.88 -6.08 -13.67
C ALA A 180 -3.21 -6.22 -14.44
N GLY A 181 -3.63 -5.22 -15.22
CA GLY A 181 -4.91 -5.21 -15.94
C GLY A 181 -6.11 -4.94 -15.04
N MET A 182 -5.91 -4.31 -13.88
CA MET A 182 -6.95 -4.02 -12.90
C MET A 182 -7.49 -2.60 -13.05
N TYR A 183 -8.70 -2.37 -12.54
CA TYR A 183 -9.24 -1.03 -12.36
C TYR A 183 -8.56 -0.39 -11.15
N CYS A 184 -8.09 0.83 -11.28
CA CYS A 184 -7.37 1.52 -10.22
C CYS A 184 -8.09 2.82 -9.81
N VAL A 185 -8.40 2.92 -8.53
CA VAL A 185 -8.81 4.15 -7.86
C VAL A 185 -7.60 4.71 -7.13
N ALA A 186 -7.11 5.87 -7.58
CA ALA A 186 -6.05 6.59 -6.89
C ALA A 186 -6.65 7.57 -5.86
N ILE A 187 -6.04 7.62 -4.68
CA ILE A 187 -6.39 8.55 -3.60
C ILE A 187 -5.08 9.23 -3.13
N PRO A 188 -4.47 10.08 -3.97
CA PRO A 188 -3.21 10.71 -3.65
C PRO A 188 -3.39 11.78 -2.56
N ASP A 189 -2.52 11.76 -1.56
CA ASP A 189 -2.42 12.84 -0.59
C ASP A 189 -1.18 13.70 -0.89
N LYS A 190 -1.38 14.98 -1.17
CA LYS A 190 -0.31 15.92 -1.56
C LYS A 190 0.78 16.07 -0.49
N ARG A 191 0.53 15.65 0.74
CA ARG A 191 1.50 15.73 1.83
C ARG A 191 2.63 14.72 1.68
N TRP A 192 2.38 13.57 0.99
CA TRP A 192 3.36 12.48 0.89
C TRP A 192 3.34 11.71 -0.44
N SER A 193 2.40 11.99 -1.33
CA SER A 193 2.29 11.27 -2.62
C SER A 193 2.60 12.19 -3.81
N PRO A 194 3.88 12.60 -3.98
CA PRO A 194 4.28 13.27 -5.21
C PRO A 194 4.24 12.26 -6.36
N GLY A 195 3.64 12.63 -7.51
CA GLY A 195 3.65 11.75 -8.67
C GLY A 195 2.57 12.03 -9.70
N ASP A 196 2.57 11.22 -10.76
CA ASP A 196 1.59 11.24 -11.84
C ASP A 196 0.55 10.14 -11.65
N PHE A 197 -0.69 10.54 -11.45
CA PHE A 197 -1.84 9.64 -11.26
C PHE A 197 -2.74 9.55 -12.50
N SER A 198 -2.30 10.07 -13.65
CA SER A 198 -3.09 10.11 -14.89
C SER A 198 -3.46 8.73 -15.44
N GLN A 199 -2.74 7.67 -15.06
CA GLN A 199 -3.05 6.30 -15.44
C GLN A 199 -4.19 5.67 -14.62
N ALA A 200 -4.58 6.26 -13.48
CA ALA A 200 -5.70 5.76 -12.69
C ALA A 200 -7.02 5.90 -13.43
N ASP A 201 -7.92 4.93 -13.28
CA ASP A 201 -9.26 4.98 -13.89
C ASP A 201 -10.17 5.96 -13.16
N LEU A 202 -9.91 6.21 -11.87
CA LEU A 202 -10.57 7.20 -11.05
C LEU A 202 -9.57 7.83 -10.09
N ILE A 203 -9.55 9.17 -10.00
CA ILE A 203 -8.85 9.89 -8.94
C ILE A 203 -9.91 10.43 -7.97
N ALA A 204 -9.84 9.98 -6.71
CA ALA A 204 -10.74 10.35 -5.62
C ALA A 204 -9.99 11.14 -4.54
N GLN A 205 -10.71 11.86 -3.69
CA GLN A 205 -10.12 12.63 -2.58
C GLN A 205 -10.01 11.81 -1.29
N SER A 206 -10.88 10.82 -1.12
CA SER A 206 -10.89 9.90 0.02
C SER A 206 -11.67 8.64 -0.33
N LEU A 207 -11.67 7.66 0.57
CA LEU A 207 -12.51 6.46 0.45
C LEU A 207 -14.01 6.74 0.65
N GLU A 208 -14.37 7.95 1.05
CA GLU A 208 -15.76 8.41 1.20
C GLU A 208 -16.37 8.97 -0.10
N ASP A 209 -15.58 9.05 -1.18
CA ASP A 209 -16.05 9.57 -2.46
C ASP A 209 -17.22 8.73 -3.01
N GLU A 210 -18.39 9.36 -3.20
CA GLU A 210 -19.59 8.68 -3.67
C GLU A 210 -19.41 7.93 -5.00
N ARG A 211 -18.45 8.35 -5.83
CA ARG A 211 -18.15 7.69 -7.11
C ARG A 211 -17.62 6.28 -6.88
N ILE A 212 -16.91 6.05 -5.76
CA ILE A 212 -16.41 4.71 -5.36
C ILE A 212 -17.60 3.79 -5.05
N TYR A 213 -18.56 4.29 -4.25
CA TYR A 213 -19.75 3.53 -3.88
C TYR A 213 -20.62 3.18 -5.09
N LYS A 214 -20.83 4.14 -5.99
CA LYS A 214 -21.53 3.92 -7.27
C LYS A 214 -20.81 2.90 -8.14
N LEU A 215 -19.48 2.97 -8.21
CA LEU A 215 -18.66 2.06 -9.01
C LEU A 215 -18.71 0.62 -8.50
N LEU A 216 -18.80 0.44 -7.19
CA LEU A 216 -18.91 -0.87 -6.52
C LEU A 216 -20.34 -1.39 -6.42
N ASP A 217 -21.35 -0.60 -6.84
CA ASP A 217 -22.79 -0.94 -6.70
C ASP A 217 -23.15 -1.27 -5.23
N ILE A 218 -22.67 -0.44 -4.31
CA ILE A 218 -22.91 -0.52 -2.86
C ILE A 218 -23.51 0.80 -2.35
N LEU A 219 -24.17 0.72 -1.18
CA LEU A 219 -24.79 1.90 -0.59
C LEU A 219 -23.74 2.90 -0.09
N SER A 220 -23.87 4.17 -0.49
CA SER A 220 -23.22 5.29 0.21
C SER A 220 -24.02 5.61 1.49
N ILE A 221 -23.33 6.03 2.53
CA ILE A 221 -23.97 6.49 3.78
C ILE A 221 -24.51 7.88 3.60
#